data_62961fa43705553f197ce28bcb73968b
#
_entry.id   62961fa43705553f197ce28bcb73968b
#
_cell.length_a   1.000
_cell.length_b   1.000
_cell.length_c   1.000
_cell.angle_alpha   90.00
_cell.angle_beta   90.00
_cell.angle_gamma   90.00
#
_symmetry.space_group_name_H-M   'P 1'
#
loop_
_entity.id
_entity.type
_entity.pdbx_description
1 polymer ?
#
loop_
_entity_poly.entity_id
_entity_poly.type
_entity_poly.pdbx_seq_one_letter_code
_entity_poly.pdbx_strand_id
1 'polypeptide(L)'
;MMMSRHIVAALMVALFPSLAHAAVDSGDTAWILTSTALVLFMTLPGLALFYAGLVQAKNVVSVLMHHFAIACLMSILWVVAAYSLAFSGDGAWFGNLDKMFMAGVGIDSLSGSIPETLFAAFQMTF
;
A
#
# COMPACT_ATOMS: atom_id res chain seq x y z
N MET A 1 43.37 -6.07 34.23
CA MET A 1 42.90 -4.74 33.82
C MET A 1 42.71 -4.61 32.31
N MET A 2 43.19 -5.53 31.48
CA MET A 2 43.00 -5.51 30.01
C MET A 2 41.68 -6.10 29.52
N MET A 3 41.03 -7.01 30.27
CA MET A 3 39.78 -7.69 29.92
C MET A 3 38.55 -6.74 29.94
N SER A 4 38.57 -5.65 30.70
CA SER A 4 37.49 -4.67 30.79
C SER A 4 37.31 -3.83 29.51
N ARG A 5 38.39 -3.53 28.79
CA ARG A 5 38.33 -2.69 27.57
C ARG A 5 37.67 -3.39 26.38
N HIS A 6 37.86 -4.69 26.27
CA HIS A 6 37.23 -5.48 25.18
C HIS A 6 35.75 -5.74 25.44
N ILE A 7 35.34 -5.86 26.71
CA ILE A 7 33.91 -6.01 27.07
C ILE A 7 33.18 -4.68 26.83
N VAL A 8 33.76 -3.56 27.15
CA VAL A 8 33.17 -2.23 26.89
C VAL A 8 33.09 -1.97 25.38
N ALA A 9 34.10 -2.34 24.60
CA ALA A 9 34.08 -2.20 23.15
C ALA A 9 33.01 -3.11 22.51
N ALA A 10 32.86 -4.36 22.98
CA ALA A 10 31.84 -5.28 22.52
C ALA A 10 30.42 -4.79 22.88
N LEU A 11 30.23 -4.23 24.08
CA LEU A 11 28.97 -3.62 24.50
C LEU A 11 28.62 -2.37 23.69
N MET A 12 29.61 -1.54 23.33
CA MET A 12 29.43 -0.36 22.49
C MET A 12 29.02 -0.76 21.05
N VAL A 13 29.60 -1.82 20.50
CA VAL A 13 29.21 -2.33 19.17
C VAL A 13 27.80 -2.96 19.20
N ALA A 14 27.40 -3.58 20.31
CA ALA A 14 26.07 -4.16 20.48
C ALA A 14 24.97 -3.10 20.75
N LEU A 15 25.36 -1.91 21.22
CA LEU A 15 24.44 -0.79 21.48
C LEU A 15 24.22 0.14 20.27
N PHE A 16 25.02 0.01 19.22
CA PHE A 16 24.66 0.64 17.94
C PHE A 16 23.64 -0.27 17.26
N PRO A 17 22.33 0.11 17.22
CA PRO A 17 21.44 -0.55 16.29
C PRO A 17 22.12 -0.36 14.92
N SER A 18 22.43 -1.46 14.25
CA SER A 18 22.77 -1.43 12.84
C SER A 18 21.70 -0.53 12.23
N LEU A 19 22.11 0.56 11.61
CA LEU A 19 21.25 1.34 10.72
C LEU A 19 20.85 0.35 9.61
N ALA A 20 19.79 -0.42 9.91
CA ALA A 20 19.14 -1.22 8.90
C ALA A 20 18.64 -0.17 7.89
N HIS A 21 19.41 0.07 6.87
CA HIS A 21 18.88 0.69 5.66
C HIS A 21 17.68 -0.17 5.31
N ALA A 22 16.52 0.45 5.24
CA ALA A 22 15.33 -0.19 4.72
C ALA A 22 15.63 -0.55 3.26
N ALA A 23 16.23 -1.71 3.06
CA ALA A 23 16.43 -2.27 1.75
C ALA A 23 15.11 -2.90 1.31
N VAL A 24 14.77 -2.74 0.05
CA VAL A 24 13.62 -3.43 -0.53
C VAL A 24 13.79 -4.93 -0.33
N ASP A 25 12.84 -5.55 0.36
CA ASP A 25 12.78 -7.00 0.45
C ASP A 25 12.05 -7.56 -0.78
N SER A 26 12.75 -8.40 -1.54
CA SER A 26 12.19 -8.99 -2.76
C SER A 26 11.09 -10.01 -2.48
N GLY A 27 11.13 -10.70 -1.34
CA GLY A 27 10.11 -11.64 -0.92
C GLY A 27 8.82 -10.93 -0.53
N ASP A 28 8.91 -9.92 0.32
CA ASP A 28 7.78 -9.08 0.72
C ASP A 28 7.15 -8.39 -0.50
N THR A 29 7.99 -7.86 -1.39
CA THR A 29 7.54 -7.20 -2.62
C THR A 29 6.79 -8.17 -3.53
N ALA A 30 7.31 -9.38 -3.77
CA ALA A 30 6.66 -10.39 -4.58
C ALA A 30 5.34 -10.86 -3.95
N TRP A 31 5.31 -11.02 -2.61
CA TRP A 31 4.10 -11.41 -1.90
C TRP A 31 3.00 -10.35 -2.02
N ILE A 32 3.32 -9.08 -1.77
CA ILE A 32 2.35 -7.99 -1.86
C ILE A 32 1.90 -7.77 -3.30
N LEU A 33 2.78 -7.93 -4.29
CA LEU A 33 2.40 -7.85 -5.71
C LEU A 33 1.39 -8.93 -6.08
N THR A 34 1.62 -10.17 -5.66
CA THR A 34 0.70 -11.29 -5.87
C THR A 34 -0.63 -11.05 -5.14
N SER A 35 -0.57 -10.59 -3.89
CA SER A 35 -1.75 -10.25 -3.10
C SER A 35 -2.57 -9.12 -3.75
N THR A 36 -1.91 -8.09 -4.28
CA THR A 36 -2.57 -7.00 -5.01
C THR A 36 -3.34 -7.53 -6.22
N ALA A 37 -2.73 -8.42 -7.00
CA ALA A 37 -3.40 -9.03 -8.15
C ALA A 37 -4.62 -9.86 -7.74
N LEU A 38 -4.51 -10.66 -6.67
CA LEU A 38 -5.61 -11.49 -6.16
C LEU A 38 -6.76 -10.64 -5.61
N VAL A 39 -6.46 -9.59 -4.84
CA VAL A 39 -7.51 -8.69 -4.30
C VAL A 39 -8.17 -7.90 -5.42
N LEU A 40 -7.40 -7.44 -6.40
CA LEU A 40 -7.96 -6.76 -7.58
C LEU A 40 -8.89 -7.70 -8.37
N PHE A 41 -8.53 -8.97 -8.51
CA PHE A 41 -9.38 -9.99 -9.13
C PHE A 41 -10.65 -10.25 -8.31
N MET A 42 -10.56 -10.21 -6.99
CA MET A 42 -11.75 -10.31 -6.12
C MET A 42 -12.65 -9.08 -6.29
N THR A 43 -12.08 -7.89 -6.29
CA THR A 43 -12.83 -6.63 -6.30
C THR A 43 -13.46 -6.35 -7.66
N LEU A 44 -12.74 -6.48 -8.76
CA LEU A 44 -13.29 -6.16 -10.08
C LEU A 44 -14.22 -7.27 -10.61
N PRO A 45 -13.75 -8.46 -11.02
CA PRO A 45 -14.66 -9.46 -11.55
C PRO A 45 -15.47 -10.18 -10.47
N GLY A 46 -14.90 -10.46 -9.30
CA GLY A 46 -15.58 -11.21 -8.26
C GLY A 46 -16.82 -10.50 -7.72
N LEU A 47 -16.67 -9.27 -7.24
CA LEU A 47 -17.81 -8.49 -6.75
C LEU A 47 -18.78 -8.10 -7.87
N ALA A 48 -18.27 -7.78 -9.06
CA ALA A 48 -19.12 -7.46 -10.20
C ALA A 48 -20.08 -8.61 -10.53
N LEU A 49 -19.56 -9.83 -10.60
CA LEU A 49 -20.37 -11.03 -10.86
C LEU A 49 -21.31 -11.37 -9.68
N PHE A 50 -20.83 -11.18 -8.46
CA PHE A 50 -21.67 -11.39 -7.27
C PHE A 50 -22.89 -10.48 -7.28
N TYR A 51 -22.71 -9.18 -7.44
CA TYR A 51 -23.83 -8.23 -7.49
C TYR A 51 -24.71 -8.42 -8.74
N ALA A 52 -24.11 -8.77 -9.88
CA ALA A 52 -24.85 -9.09 -11.09
C ALA A 52 -25.76 -10.31 -10.91
N GLY A 53 -25.35 -11.29 -10.11
CA GLY A 53 -26.15 -12.47 -9.78
C GLY A 53 -27.34 -12.21 -8.85
N LEU A 54 -27.34 -11.09 -8.11
CA LEU A 54 -28.42 -10.73 -7.18
C LEU A 54 -29.57 -9.97 -7.85
N VAL A 55 -29.42 -9.54 -9.09
CA VAL A 55 -30.40 -8.73 -9.80
C VAL A 55 -31.10 -9.51 -10.89
N GLN A 56 -32.23 -8.97 -11.38
CA GLN A 56 -32.96 -9.58 -12.52
C GLN A 56 -32.07 -9.56 -13.77
N ALA A 57 -32.15 -10.57 -14.60
CA ALA A 57 -31.34 -10.77 -15.80
C ALA A 57 -31.26 -9.53 -16.71
N LYS A 58 -32.35 -8.78 -16.85
CA LYS A 58 -32.39 -7.53 -17.63
C LYS A 58 -31.54 -6.40 -17.08
N ASN A 59 -31.17 -6.45 -15.80
CA ASN A 59 -30.43 -5.41 -15.09
C ASN A 59 -28.93 -5.74 -14.90
N VAL A 60 -28.50 -6.95 -15.26
CA VAL A 60 -27.12 -7.43 -15.05
C VAL A 60 -26.09 -6.50 -15.68
N VAL A 61 -26.29 -6.12 -16.95
CA VAL A 61 -25.34 -5.25 -17.67
C VAL A 61 -25.25 -3.86 -17.01
N SER A 62 -26.39 -3.33 -16.56
CA SER A 62 -26.42 -2.04 -15.85
C SER A 62 -25.59 -2.09 -14.56
N VAL A 63 -25.73 -3.14 -13.75
CA VAL A 63 -24.97 -3.33 -12.51
C VAL A 63 -23.47 -3.47 -12.81
N LEU A 64 -23.08 -4.24 -13.81
CA LEU A 64 -21.69 -4.37 -14.23
C LEU A 64 -21.09 -3.02 -14.64
N MET A 65 -21.82 -2.23 -15.44
CA MET A 65 -21.36 -0.90 -15.87
C MET A 65 -21.21 0.05 -14.69
N HIS A 66 -22.13 0.06 -13.74
CA HIS A 66 -22.01 0.87 -12.53
C HIS A 66 -20.79 0.45 -11.70
N HIS A 67 -20.57 -0.86 -11.54
CA HIS A 67 -19.43 -1.38 -10.79
C HIS A 67 -18.09 -0.91 -11.38
N PHE A 68 -17.90 -1.05 -12.70
CA PHE A 68 -16.68 -0.59 -13.36
C PHE A 68 -16.53 0.94 -13.33
N ALA A 69 -17.62 1.69 -13.51
CA ALA A 69 -17.58 3.14 -13.44
C ALA A 69 -17.15 3.62 -12.05
N ILE A 70 -17.68 3.02 -10.99
CA ILE A 70 -17.29 3.32 -9.60
C ILE A 70 -15.82 2.96 -9.36
N ALA A 71 -15.38 1.78 -9.78
CA ALA A 71 -13.99 1.37 -9.63
C ALA A 71 -13.02 2.35 -10.31
N CYS A 72 -13.31 2.78 -11.54
CA CYS A 72 -12.51 3.78 -12.24
C CYS A 72 -12.50 5.13 -11.51
N LEU A 73 -13.66 5.61 -11.07
CA LEU A 73 -13.76 6.88 -10.34
C LEU A 73 -12.98 6.85 -9.04
N MET A 74 -13.13 5.78 -8.26
CA MET A 74 -12.43 5.63 -6.98
C MET A 74 -10.93 5.50 -7.17
N SER A 75 -10.46 4.84 -8.23
CA SER A 75 -9.02 4.77 -8.55
C SER A 75 -8.45 6.16 -8.86
N ILE A 76 -9.18 6.99 -9.60
CA ILE A 76 -8.75 8.38 -9.86
C ILE A 76 -8.72 9.19 -8.57
N LEU A 77 -9.77 9.12 -7.76
CA LEU A 77 -9.84 9.84 -6.48
C LEU A 77 -8.75 9.38 -5.51
N TRP A 78 -8.39 8.10 -5.53
CA TRP A 78 -7.29 7.56 -4.73
C TRP A 78 -5.96 8.23 -5.07
N VAL A 79 -5.61 8.29 -6.34
CA VAL A 79 -4.36 8.91 -6.80
C VAL A 79 -4.37 10.43 -6.55
N VAL A 80 -5.52 11.10 -6.75
CA VAL A 80 -5.62 12.56 -6.62
C VAL A 80 -5.49 13.00 -5.16
N ALA A 81 -6.24 12.42 -4.25
CA ALA A 81 -6.36 12.94 -2.89
C ALA A 81 -6.44 11.88 -1.78
N ALA A 82 -7.13 10.75 -2.00
CA ALA A 82 -7.45 9.83 -0.92
C ALA A 82 -6.21 9.17 -0.33
N TYR A 83 -5.22 8.82 -1.14
CA TYR A 83 -3.93 8.31 -0.66
C TYR A 83 -3.23 9.32 0.27
N SER A 84 -3.21 10.60 -0.10
CA SER A 84 -2.63 11.64 0.73
C SER A 84 -3.35 11.79 2.06
N LEU A 85 -4.68 11.81 2.06
CA LEU A 85 -5.48 11.92 3.28
C LEU A 85 -5.33 10.69 4.19
N ALA A 86 -5.08 9.51 3.62
CA ALA A 86 -4.93 8.27 4.39
C ALA A 86 -3.53 8.08 4.99
N PHE A 87 -2.47 8.46 4.25
CA PHE A 87 -1.09 8.07 4.56
C PHE A 87 -0.09 9.23 4.65
N SER A 88 -0.56 10.48 4.72
CA SER A 88 0.28 11.66 4.80
C SER A 88 0.01 12.44 6.08
N GLY A 89 1.08 12.93 6.74
CA GLY A 89 0.99 13.76 7.94
C GLY A 89 0.76 13.00 9.24
N ASP A 90 0.80 13.74 10.35
CA ASP A 90 0.69 13.23 11.73
C ASP A 90 -0.69 13.50 12.36
N GLY A 91 -1.72 13.75 11.55
CA GLY A 91 -3.08 14.02 12.01
C GLY A 91 -3.71 12.81 12.71
N ALA A 92 -4.39 13.03 13.84
CA ALA A 92 -5.02 11.96 14.62
C ALA A 92 -6.23 11.30 13.90
N TRP A 93 -6.86 11.98 12.93
CA TRP A 93 -8.07 11.52 12.25
C TRP A 93 -7.92 11.40 10.74
N PHE A 94 -7.16 12.29 10.13
CA PHE A 94 -6.86 12.29 8.70
C PHE A 94 -5.52 12.98 8.45
N GLY A 95 -4.89 12.61 7.34
CA GLY A 95 -3.61 13.18 6.93
C GLY A 95 -3.75 14.56 6.29
N ASN A 96 -2.64 15.02 5.72
CA ASN A 96 -2.59 16.27 4.98
C ASN A 96 -2.64 16.02 3.45
N LEU A 97 -2.48 17.06 2.65
CA LEU A 97 -2.52 16.99 1.20
C LEU A 97 -1.13 17.03 0.54
N ASP A 98 -0.06 16.78 1.31
CA ASP A 98 1.33 16.88 0.81
C ASP A 98 1.66 15.84 -0.26
N LYS A 99 0.97 14.71 -0.24
CA LYS A 99 1.13 13.63 -1.23
C LYS A 99 0.03 13.62 -2.31
N MET A 100 -0.68 14.74 -2.51
CA MET A 100 -1.65 14.84 -3.61
C MET A 100 -1.00 14.50 -4.96
N PHE A 101 -1.74 13.82 -5.82
CA PHE A 101 -1.25 13.32 -7.11
C PHE A 101 -0.01 12.43 -6.97
N MET A 102 0.12 11.71 -5.84
CA MET A 102 1.28 10.87 -5.52
C MET A 102 2.59 11.68 -5.44
N ALA A 103 2.53 12.96 -5.08
CA ALA A 103 3.71 13.80 -4.91
C ALA A 103 4.65 13.20 -3.85
N GLY A 104 5.94 13.08 -4.20
CA GLY A 104 6.94 12.48 -3.32
C GLY A 104 6.94 10.94 -3.28
N VAL A 105 5.98 10.27 -3.91
CA VAL A 105 5.97 8.82 -4.06
C VAL A 105 6.74 8.47 -5.34
N GLY A 106 8.02 8.18 -5.20
CA GLY A 106 8.95 7.88 -6.29
C GLY A 106 9.40 6.41 -6.33
N ILE A 107 10.33 6.13 -7.21
CA ILE A 107 10.92 4.79 -7.36
C ILE A 107 11.69 4.38 -6.10
N ASP A 108 12.31 5.36 -5.42
CA ASP A 108 13.14 5.14 -4.23
C ASP A 108 12.36 5.30 -2.92
N SER A 109 11.06 5.69 -2.97
CA SER A 109 10.25 5.80 -1.78
C SER A 109 9.81 4.42 -1.29
N LEU A 110 9.99 4.18 0.02
CA LEU A 110 9.69 2.91 0.67
C LEU A 110 8.57 3.07 1.71
N SER A 111 7.72 2.07 1.78
CA SER A 111 6.77 1.88 2.87
C SER A 111 7.16 0.58 3.59
N GLY A 112 7.91 0.71 4.69
CA GLY A 112 8.53 -0.44 5.36
C GLY A 112 9.58 -1.13 4.47
N SER A 113 9.37 -2.41 4.15
CA SER A 113 10.24 -3.25 3.32
C SER A 113 9.88 -3.29 1.84
N ILE A 114 8.80 -2.59 1.42
CA ILE A 114 8.28 -2.62 0.05
C ILE A 114 8.29 -1.22 -0.59
N PRO A 115 8.32 -1.12 -1.94
CA PRO A 115 8.14 0.15 -2.63
C PRO A 115 6.81 0.82 -2.27
N GLU A 116 6.83 2.12 -1.99
CA GLU A 116 5.63 2.88 -1.61
C GLU A 116 4.57 2.88 -2.74
N THR A 117 5.02 2.83 -3.99
CA THR A 117 4.11 2.70 -5.14
C THR A 117 3.30 1.40 -5.11
N LEU A 118 3.94 0.28 -4.73
CA LEU A 118 3.27 -1.01 -4.58
C LEU A 118 2.31 -0.99 -3.38
N PHE A 119 2.73 -0.39 -2.26
CA PHE A 119 1.87 -0.18 -1.10
C PHE A 119 0.61 0.61 -1.46
N ALA A 120 0.77 1.74 -2.17
CA ALA A 120 -0.35 2.55 -2.63
C ALA A 120 -1.30 1.79 -3.57
N ALA A 121 -0.74 0.98 -4.49
CA ALA A 121 -1.52 0.14 -5.39
C ALA A 121 -2.29 -0.95 -4.63
N PHE A 122 -1.66 -1.60 -3.65
CA PHE A 122 -2.30 -2.60 -2.80
C PHE A 122 -3.47 -2.00 -2.01
N GLN A 123 -3.26 -0.87 -1.38
CA GLN A 123 -4.30 -0.20 -0.59
C GLN A 123 -5.47 0.31 -1.45
N MET A 124 -5.22 0.65 -2.72
CA MET A 124 -6.27 1.03 -3.67
C MET A 124 -7.24 -0.12 -3.98
N THR A 125 -6.81 -1.37 -3.84
CA THR A 125 -7.65 -2.54 -4.19
C THR A 125 -8.73 -2.85 -3.15
N PHE A 126 -8.69 -2.24 -1.98
CA PHE A 126 -9.69 -2.32 -0.91
C PHE A 126 -10.65 -1.15 -0.95
#